data_57a85a928091492e866bcb5e3c30691a
#
_entry.id   57a85a928091492e866bcb5e3c30691a
#
_cell.length_a   1.000
_cell.length_b   1.000
_cell.length_c   1.000
_cell.angle_alpha   90.00
_cell.angle_beta   90.00
_cell.angle_gamma   90.00
#
_symmetry.space_group_name_H-M   'P 1'
#
loop_
_entity.id
_entity.type
_entity.pdbx_description
1 polymer ?
#
loop_
_entity_poly.entity_id
_entity_poly.type
_entity_poly.pdbx_seq_one_letter_code
_entity_poly.pdbx_strand_id
1 'polypeptide(L)'
;LINSPFPLVILETNGNIVWKSSKFVTEFADIDMDNYIDDLIIDIKDEIEKSDNKKRKSVIRQIQIGKKTYTVQGEFAKSKKYERKKSPEYMMILYFIDETEKVKLKQENEDKKICVGIIMIDNYEEVTQRVDAEQKTQLMAKVESTIYDWVNETNGILVKADRDTYVYVFEQKNLEKIKEEKFAILDSIKNLVR
;
A
#
# COMPACT_ATOMS: atom_id res chain seq x y z
N LEU A 1 22.24 -2.66 25.98
CA LEU A 1 22.06 -3.25 24.64
C LEU A 1 21.64 -4.72 24.70
N ILE A 2 22.13 -5.49 25.69
CA ILE A 2 21.82 -6.92 25.84
C ILE A 2 20.31 -7.19 25.97
N ASN A 3 19.57 -6.28 26.59
CA ASN A 3 18.10 -6.38 26.81
C ASN A 3 17.29 -5.45 25.89
N SER A 4 17.73 -5.26 24.65
CA SER A 4 16.92 -4.49 23.68
C SER A 4 15.54 -5.12 23.50
N PRO A 5 14.45 -4.34 23.59
CA PRO A 5 13.10 -4.83 23.33
C PRO A 5 12.87 -5.14 21.84
N PHE A 6 13.75 -4.65 20.97
CA PHE A 6 13.71 -4.90 19.53
C PHE A 6 14.89 -5.76 19.07
N PRO A 7 14.74 -6.55 17.99
CA PRO A 7 15.86 -7.10 17.27
C PRO A 7 16.81 -5.98 16.83
N LEU A 8 18.09 -6.13 17.13
CA LEU A 8 19.10 -5.09 16.91
C LEU A 8 20.39 -5.72 16.43
N VAL A 9 21.04 -5.09 15.47
CA VAL A 9 22.36 -5.45 14.97
C VAL A 9 23.26 -4.21 14.93
N ILE A 10 24.54 -4.41 15.25
CA ILE A 10 25.58 -3.39 15.13
C ILE A 10 26.55 -3.82 14.03
N LEU A 11 26.77 -2.92 13.09
CA LEU A 11 27.58 -3.13 11.90
C LEU A 11 28.74 -2.14 11.84
N GLU A 12 29.83 -2.54 11.22
CA GLU A 12 30.81 -1.60 10.67
C GLU A 12 30.25 -0.96 9.39
N THR A 13 30.85 0.14 8.96
CA THR A 13 30.45 0.84 7.71
C THR A 13 30.68 0.03 6.44
N ASN A 14 31.50 -1.05 6.51
CA ASN A 14 31.71 -1.99 5.41
C ASN A 14 30.64 -3.09 5.33
N GLY A 15 29.73 -3.17 6.33
CA GLY A 15 28.68 -4.17 6.39
C GLY A 15 28.96 -5.33 7.37
N ASN A 16 30.18 -5.45 7.88
CA ASN A 16 30.51 -6.52 8.82
C ASN A 16 29.70 -6.39 10.11
N ILE A 17 29.04 -7.48 10.51
CA ILE A 17 28.28 -7.54 11.75
C ILE A 17 29.25 -7.68 12.93
N VAL A 18 29.21 -6.68 13.81
CA VAL A 18 29.99 -6.64 15.04
C VAL A 18 29.25 -7.31 16.20
N TRP A 19 27.94 -7.12 16.25
CA TRP A 19 27.14 -7.63 17.36
C TRP A 19 25.67 -7.76 16.99
N LYS A 20 25.01 -8.79 17.54
CA LYS A 20 23.56 -9.06 17.41
C LYS A 20 22.93 -9.15 18.78
N SER A 21 21.74 -8.59 18.99
CA SER A 21 20.95 -8.81 20.20
C SER A 21 20.42 -10.24 20.25
N SER A 22 20.15 -10.74 21.45
CA SER A 22 19.50 -12.06 21.61
C SER A 22 18.18 -12.13 20.87
N LYS A 23 17.41 -11.04 20.88
CA LYS A 23 16.15 -10.96 20.17
C LYS A 23 16.32 -11.02 18.65
N PHE A 24 17.36 -10.40 18.09
CA PHE A 24 17.69 -10.52 16.67
C PHE A 24 18.00 -11.99 16.30
N VAL A 25 18.84 -12.64 17.10
CA VAL A 25 19.21 -14.05 16.86
C VAL A 25 17.98 -14.96 16.91
N THR A 26 17.08 -14.75 17.87
CA THR A 26 15.87 -15.57 18.02
C THR A 26 14.85 -15.29 16.92
N GLU A 27 14.62 -14.02 16.58
CA GLU A 27 13.60 -13.60 15.61
C GLU A 27 13.96 -14.04 14.18
N PHE A 28 15.25 -14.01 13.84
CA PHE A 28 15.75 -14.31 12.50
C PHE A 28 16.57 -15.59 12.44
N ALA A 29 16.34 -16.55 13.35
CA ALA A 29 17.12 -17.79 13.46
C ALA A 29 17.14 -18.61 12.15
N ASP A 30 16.01 -18.66 11.45
CA ASP A 30 15.83 -19.47 10.23
C ASP A 30 15.90 -18.63 8.94
N ILE A 31 16.38 -17.38 9.04
CA ILE A 31 16.40 -16.44 7.91
C ILE A 31 17.84 -16.01 7.64
N ASP A 32 18.26 -16.14 6.41
CA ASP A 32 19.52 -15.55 5.95
C ASP A 32 19.36 -14.02 5.87
N MET A 33 19.87 -13.33 6.89
CA MET A 33 19.77 -11.88 7.02
C MET A 33 20.85 -11.12 6.25
N ASP A 34 21.88 -11.79 5.74
CA ASP A 34 23.02 -11.11 5.14
C ASP A 34 22.61 -10.32 3.90
N ASN A 35 21.80 -10.91 3.01
CA ASN A 35 21.28 -10.22 1.83
C ASN A 35 20.41 -8.99 2.19
N TYR A 36 19.53 -9.11 3.19
CA TYR A 36 18.70 -7.98 3.64
C TYR A 36 19.53 -6.84 4.24
N ILE A 37 20.60 -7.20 4.95
CA ILE A 37 21.51 -6.22 5.55
C ILE A 37 22.35 -5.54 4.47
N ASP A 38 22.82 -6.26 3.48
CA ASP A 38 23.61 -5.70 2.36
C ASP A 38 22.78 -4.68 1.56
N ASP A 39 21.54 -5.00 1.22
CA ASP A 39 20.63 -4.09 0.54
C ASP A 39 20.37 -2.82 1.37
N LEU A 40 20.11 -2.98 2.67
CA LEU A 40 19.94 -1.85 3.59
C LEU A 40 21.17 -0.95 3.67
N ILE A 41 22.37 -1.53 3.66
CA ILE A 41 23.63 -0.79 3.73
C ILE A 41 23.84 0.02 2.45
N ILE A 42 23.54 -0.55 1.28
CA ILE A 42 23.63 0.15 -0.01
C ILE A 42 22.74 1.37 0.01
N ASP A 43 21.47 1.20 0.34
CA ASP A 43 20.50 2.28 0.42
C ASP A 43 20.93 3.39 1.39
N ILE A 44 21.45 2.99 2.56
CA ILE A 44 21.88 3.92 3.62
C ILE A 44 23.13 4.69 3.19
N LYS A 45 24.08 4.05 2.54
CA LYS A 45 25.30 4.71 2.02
C LYS A 45 24.95 5.76 0.99
N ASP A 46 24.07 5.46 0.04
CA ASP A 46 23.60 6.38 -0.99
C ASP A 46 22.95 7.63 -0.39
N GLU A 47 22.16 7.48 0.69
CA GLU A 47 21.58 8.63 1.38
C GLU A 47 22.60 9.51 2.11
N ILE A 48 23.63 8.88 2.68
CA ILE A 48 24.69 9.59 3.39
C ILE A 48 25.52 10.42 2.41
N GLU A 49 25.90 9.83 1.28
CA GLU A 49 26.72 10.50 0.25
C GLU A 49 25.98 11.68 -0.38
N LYS A 50 24.67 11.56 -0.59
CA LYS A 50 23.82 12.64 -1.12
C LYS A 50 23.56 13.78 -0.13
N SER A 51 24.00 13.64 1.11
CA SER A 51 23.69 14.58 2.18
C SER A 51 24.91 15.37 2.63
N ASP A 52 24.89 16.65 2.32
CA ASP A 52 25.94 17.65 2.61
C ASP A 52 26.11 18.01 4.11
N ASN A 53 25.37 17.39 5.02
CA ASN A 53 25.36 17.78 6.42
C ASN A 53 25.82 16.67 7.37
N LYS A 54 26.93 16.96 8.08
CA LYS A 54 27.54 16.15 9.17
C LYS A 54 26.66 15.91 10.42
N LYS A 55 25.33 16.15 10.35
CA LYS A 55 24.42 15.85 11.46
C LYS A 55 24.03 14.37 11.42
N ARG A 56 24.00 13.73 12.60
CA ARG A 56 23.47 12.37 12.82
C ARG A 56 22.22 12.18 12.00
N LYS A 57 22.25 11.28 11.03
CA LYS A 57 21.05 10.89 10.28
C LYS A 57 20.57 9.55 10.75
N SER A 58 19.34 9.50 11.16
CA SER A 58 18.60 8.27 11.24
C SER A 58 18.04 7.97 9.86
N VAL A 59 18.18 6.76 9.39
CA VAL A 59 17.57 6.26 8.17
C VAL A 59 16.43 5.35 8.57
N ILE A 60 15.30 5.51 7.92
CA ILE A 60 14.12 4.67 8.17
C ILE A 60 13.75 4.00 6.85
N ARG A 61 13.64 2.66 6.88
CA ARG A 61 13.22 1.84 5.74
C ARG A 61 12.18 0.85 6.17
N GLN A 62 11.20 0.61 5.32
CA GLN A 62 10.26 -0.48 5.49
C GLN A 62 10.69 -1.63 4.58
N ILE A 63 10.85 -2.81 5.15
CA ILE A 63 11.25 -4.02 4.43
C ILE A 63 10.33 -5.18 4.78
N GLN A 64 10.20 -6.11 3.83
CA GLN A 64 9.48 -7.35 4.07
C GLN A 64 10.48 -8.49 4.27
N ILE A 65 10.37 -9.19 5.41
CA ILE A 65 11.18 -10.37 5.73
C ILE A 65 10.23 -11.53 5.94
N GLY A 66 10.21 -12.46 4.98
CA GLY A 66 9.24 -13.54 4.96
C GLY A 66 7.79 -13.01 4.88
N LYS A 67 6.98 -13.33 5.88
CA LYS A 67 5.57 -12.88 5.97
C LYS A 67 5.38 -11.62 6.82
N LYS A 68 6.46 -11.09 7.39
CA LYS A 68 6.41 -9.95 8.30
C LYS A 68 6.96 -8.68 7.64
N THR A 69 6.40 -7.55 8.04
CA THR A 69 6.86 -6.22 7.62
C THR A 69 7.56 -5.54 8.77
N TYR A 70 8.82 -5.17 8.55
CA TYR A 70 9.64 -4.47 9.53
C TYR A 70 9.93 -3.05 9.09
N THR A 71 9.85 -2.11 10.03
CA THR A 71 10.48 -0.81 9.89
C THR A 71 11.88 -0.91 10.47
N VAL A 72 12.90 -0.73 9.64
CA VAL A 72 14.30 -0.71 10.06
C VAL A 72 14.73 0.73 10.24
N GLN A 73 15.18 1.02 11.45
CA GLN A 73 15.73 2.33 11.81
C GLN A 73 17.25 2.18 12.00
N GLY A 74 18.00 2.91 11.18
CA GLY A 74 19.45 2.96 11.25
C GLY A 74 19.96 4.21 11.94
N GLU A 75 20.91 4.08 12.86
CA GLU A 75 21.59 5.18 13.53
C GLU A 75 23.11 5.02 13.45
N PHE A 76 23.81 6.14 13.26
CA PHE A 76 25.27 6.16 13.27
C PHE A 76 25.82 6.56 14.62
N ALA A 77 26.72 5.74 15.17
CA ALA A 77 27.43 6.00 16.40
C ALA A 77 28.94 6.04 16.16
N LYS A 78 29.63 7.00 16.78
CA LYS A 78 31.09 7.02 16.79
C LYS A 78 31.63 5.87 17.64
N SER A 79 32.57 5.11 17.09
CA SER A 79 33.27 4.07 17.86
C SER A 79 34.33 4.71 18.73
N LYS A 80 34.26 4.52 20.06
CA LYS A 80 35.29 4.97 21.00
C LYS A 80 36.60 4.17 20.90
N LYS A 81 36.56 2.99 20.29
CA LYS A 81 37.72 2.07 20.20
C LYS A 81 38.83 2.61 19.28
N TYR A 82 38.48 3.58 18.41
CA TYR A 82 39.39 4.07 17.37
C TYR A 82 39.69 5.58 17.45
N GLU A 83 39.55 6.19 18.64
CA GLU A 83 39.87 7.61 18.84
C GLU A 83 41.33 7.98 18.51
N ARG A 84 42.22 6.99 18.37
CA ARG A 84 43.64 7.19 18.00
C ARG A 84 43.93 7.14 16.51
N LYS A 85 42.95 6.78 15.66
CA LYS A 85 43.11 6.81 14.19
C LYS A 85 42.73 8.18 13.63
N LYS A 86 43.42 8.60 12.56
CA LYS A 86 43.20 9.90 11.90
C LYS A 86 41.78 10.11 11.31
N SER A 87 40.97 9.06 11.27
CA SER A 87 39.57 9.11 10.80
C SER A 87 38.66 8.46 11.83
N PRO A 88 37.56 9.11 12.26
CA PRO A 88 36.60 8.48 13.15
C PRO A 88 35.92 7.33 12.41
N GLU A 89 36.04 6.12 12.95
CA GLU A 89 35.26 5.00 12.47
C GLU A 89 33.84 5.08 13.05
N TYR A 90 32.84 5.02 12.20
CA TYR A 90 31.44 4.99 12.58
C TYR A 90 30.95 3.55 12.58
N MET A 91 30.08 3.26 13.53
CA MET A 91 29.28 2.05 13.56
C MET A 91 27.84 2.39 13.22
N MET A 92 27.15 1.49 12.58
CA MET A 92 25.74 1.59 12.29
C MET A 92 24.95 0.66 13.21
N ILE A 93 23.92 1.16 13.84
CA ILE A 93 23.02 0.40 14.68
C ILE A 93 21.71 0.30 13.92
N LEU A 94 21.24 -0.91 13.62
CA LEU A 94 19.95 -1.16 12.96
C LEU A 94 18.98 -1.76 13.97
N TYR A 95 17.82 -1.15 14.10
CA TYR A 95 16.69 -1.63 14.89
C TYR A 95 15.61 -2.14 13.95
N PHE A 96 15.10 -3.33 14.20
CA PHE A 96 14.01 -3.94 13.43
C PHE A 96 12.73 -3.89 14.26
N ILE A 97 11.78 -3.10 13.83
CA ILE A 97 10.50 -2.92 14.50
C ILE A 97 9.44 -3.65 13.68
N ASP A 98 8.86 -4.72 14.25
CA ASP A 98 7.76 -5.45 13.60
C ASP A 98 6.51 -4.55 13.54
N GLU A 99 6.13 -4.15 12.36
CA GLU A 99 4.93 -3.35 12.08
C GLU A 99 3.88 -4.12 11.26
N THR A 100 4.00 -5.44 11.20
CA THR A 100 3.13 -6.31 10.39
C THR A 100 1.65 -6.04 10.67
N GLU A 101 1.27 -6.04 11.93
CA GLU A 101 -0.13 -5.83 12.33
C GLU A 101 -0.60 -4.41 12.03
N LYS A 102 0.24 -3.41 12.27
CA LYS A 102 -0.05 -2.01 11.97
C LYS A 102 -0.27 -1.79 10.47
N VAL A 103 0.60 -2.36 9.64
CA VAL A 103 0.48 -2.26 8.17
C VAL A 103 -0.78 -2.96 7.69
N LYS A 104 -1.07 -4.15 8.22
CA LYS A 104 -2.30 -4.89 7.91
C LYS A 104 -3.56 -4.11 8.28
N LEU A 105 -3.63 -3.58 9.49
CA LEU A 105 -4.76 -2.77 9.93
C LEU A 105 -4.92 -1.49 9.11
N LYS A 106 -3.81 -0.87 8.72
CA LYS A 106 -3.85 0.29 7.84
C LYS A 106 -4.44 -0.06 6.48
N GLN A 107 -4.02 -1.18 5.89
CA GLN A 107 -4.55 -1.66 4.61
C GLN A 107 -6.04 -1.99 4.73
N GLU A 108 -6.45 -2.72 5.77
CA GLU A 108 -7.86 -3.03 6.01
C GLU A 108 -8.72 -1.77 6.16
N ASN A 109 -8.19 -0.72 6.79
CA ASN A 109 -8.89 0.56 6.90
C ASN A 109 -8.98 1.29 5.56
N GLU A 110 -7.92 1.27 4.74
CA GLU A 110 -7.97 1.82 3.38
C GLU A 110 -9.00 1.08 2.53
N ASP A 111 -9.00 -0.25 2.57
CA ASP A 111 -9.89 -1.11 1.78
C ASP A 111 -11.38 -0.89 2.12
N LYS A 112 -11.68 -0.53 3.36
CA LYS A 112 -13.04 -0.25 3.85
C LYS A 112 -13.50 1.19 3.63
N LYS A 113 -12.65 2.09 3.13
CA LYS A 113 -13.07 3.45 2.81
C LYS A 113 -14.22 3.43 1.82
N ILE A 114 -15.17 4.32 2.06
CA ILE A 114 -16.34 4.45 1.19
C ILE A 114 -16.00 5.28 -0.03
N CYS A 115 -16.27 4.71 -1.20
CA CYS A 115 -16.26 5.41 -2.48
C CYS A 115 -17.68 5.67 -2.93
N VAL A 116 -17.89 6.82 -3.57
CA VAL A 116 -19.15 7.19 -4.17
C VAL A 116 -18.93 7.41 -5.66
N GLY A 117 -19.63 6.65 -6.46
CA GLY A 117 -19.72 6.81 -7.91
C GLY A 117 -21.07 7.40 -8.31
N ILE A 118 -21.08 8.17 -9.39
CA ILE A 118 -22.31 8.64 -10.02
C ILE A 118 -22.38 8.00 -11.40
N ILE A 119 -23.48 7.30 -11.68
CA ILE A 119 -23.78 6.70 -12.97
C ILE A 119 -24.86 7.55 -13.61
N MET A 120 -24.56 8.15 -14.75
CA MET A 120 -25.50 8.97 -15.52
C MET A 120 -25.75 8.33 -16.87
N ILE A 121 -27.04 8.24 -17.27
CA ILE A 121 -27.42 7.79 -18.59
C ILE A 121 -27.45 9.03 -19.50
N ASP A 122 -26.39 9.18 -20.28
CA ASP A 122 -26.28 10.24 -21.26
C ASP A 122 -27.36 10.05 -22.37
N ASN A 123 -27.86 11.15 -22.89
CA ASN A 123 -28.91 11.17 -23.92
C ASN A 123 -30.20 10.42 -23.56
N TYR A 124 -30.52 10.32 -22.26
CA TYR A 124 -31.75 9.66 -21.78
C TYR A 124 -33.00 10.10 -22.53
N GLU A 125 -33.21 11.42 -22.74
CA GLU A 125 -34.36 11.96 -23.42
C GLU A 125 -34.37 11.57 -24.90
N GLU A 126 -33.25 11.64 -25.58
CA GLU A 126 -33.15 11.29 -27.02
C GLU A 126 -33.48 9.82 -27.27
N VAL A 127 -32.93 8.93 -26.42
CA VAL A 127 -33.16 7.48 -26.51
C VAL A 127 -34.63 7.16 -26.22
N THR A 128 -35.25 7.85 -25.25
CA THR A 128 -36.62 7.57 -24.84
C THR A 128 -37.67 8.23 -25.70
N GLN A 129 -37.36 9.26 -26.49
CA GLN A 129 -38.28 9.87 -27.45
C GLN A 129 -38.46 9.06 -28.73
N ARG A 130 -37.51 8.17 -29.06
CA ARG A 130 -37.52 7.36 -30.30
C ARG A 130 -38.33 6.07 -30.20
N VAL A 131 -38.78 5.72 -28.98
CA VAL A 131 -39.48 4.47 -28.68
C VAL A 131 -40.85 4.75 -28.07
N ASP A 132 -41.80 3.84 -28.24
CA ASP A 132 -43.09 3.94 -27.58
C ASP A 132 -42.99 3.74 -26.05
N ALA A 133 -44.09 4.03 -25.33
CA ALA A 133 -44.11 3.99 -23.88
C ALA A 133 -43.79 2.58 -23.29
N GLU A 134 -44.19 1.53 -23.97
CA GLU A 134 -43.98 0.15 -23.55
C GLU A 134 -42.51 -0.23 -23.75
N GLN A 135 -41.98 0.04 -24.93
CA GLN A 135 -40.56 -0.21 -25.28
C GLN A 135 -39.63 0.60 -24.38
N LYS A 136 -39.98 1.85 -24.07
CA LYS A 136 -39.25 2.69 -23.11
C LYS A 136 -39.17 2.03 -21.75
N THR A 137 -40.29 1.53 -21.23
CA THR A 137 -40.34 0.87 -19.91
C THR A 137 -39.49 -0.39 -19.90
N GLN A 138 -39.57 -1.23 -20.94
CA GLN A 138 -38.79 -2.44 -21.06
C GLN A 138 -37.28 -2.15 -21.18
N LEU A 139 -36.90 -1.14 -21.96
CA LEU A 139 -35.50 -0.73 -22.10
C LEU A 139 -34.91 -0.25 -20.77
N MET A 140 -35.65 0.63 -20.08
CA MET A 140 -35.19 1.15 -18.80
C MET A 140 -35.11 0.09 -17.72
N ALA A 141 -36.03 -0.87 -17.68
CA ALA A 141 -35.96 -2.02 -16.78
C ALA A 141 -34.72 -2.86 -17.05
N LYS A 142 -34.34 -3.06 -18.31
CA LYS A 142 -33.13 -3.78 -18.70
C LYS A 142 -31.86 -3.05 -18.29
N VAL A 143 -31.81 -1.73 -18.51
CA VAL A 143 -30.67 -0.89 -18.09
C VAL A 143 -30.52 -0.93 -16.57
N GLU A 144 -31.62 -0.76 -15.84
CA GLU A 144 -31.61 -0.83 -14.37
C GLU A 144 -31.12 -2.20 -13.87
N SER A 145 -31.67 -3.29 -14.42
CA SER A 145 -31.23 -4.65 -14.04
C SER A 145 -29.72 -4.84 -14.27
N THR A 146 -29.22 -4.36 -15.44
CA THR A 146 -27.80 -4.48 -15.75
C THR A 146 -26.92 -3.70 -14.78
N ILE A 147 -27.33 -2.50 -14.35
CA ILE A 147 -26.63 -1.70 -13.35
C ILE A 147 -26.68 -2.39 -11.99
N TYR A 148 -27.85 -2.91 -11.58
CA TYR A 148 -27.99 -3.63 -10.30
C TYR A 148 -27.13 -4.89 -10.25
N ASP A 149 -27.11 -5.68 -11.32
CA ASP A 149 -26.30 -6.90 -11.38
C ASP A 149 -24.80 -6.56 -11.24
N TRP A 150 -24.32 -5.55 -11.93
CA TRP A 150 -22.94 -5.08 -11.82
C TRP A 150 -22.59 -4.55 -10.41
N VAL A 151 -23.50 -3.78 -9.80
CA VAL A 151 -23.31 -3.26 -8.43
C VAL A 151 -23.26 -4.39 -7.41
N ASN A 152 -24.09 -5.41 -7.57
CA ASN A 152 -24.14 -6.56 -6.67
C ASN A 152 -22.82 -7.37 -6.64
N GLU A 153 -22.06 -7.40 -7.73
CA GLU A 153 -20.74 -8.04 -7.76
C GLU A 153 -19.72 -7.43 -6.77
N THR A 154 -19.95 -6.19 -6.37
CA THR A 154 -19.09 -5.45 -5.45
C THR A 154 -19.66 -5.34 -4.03
N ASN A 155 -20.81 -5.95 -3.76
CA ASN A 155 -21.60 -5.73 -2.54
C ASN A 155 -21.88 -4.24 -2.27
N GLY A 156 -21.98 -3.44 -3.34
CA GLY A 156 -22.28 -2.02 -3.26
C GLY A 156 -23.76 -1.72 -3.07
N ILE A 157 -24.06 -0.48 -2.77
CA ILE A 157 -25.44 0.04 -2.65
C ILE A 157 -25.70 0.96 -3.81
N LEU A 158 -26.79 0.73 -4.52
CA LEU A 158 -27.27 1.57 -5.59
C LEU A 158 -28.52 2.33 -5.17
N VAL A 159 -28.54 3.63 -5.38
CA VAL A 159 -29.70 4.50 -5.14
C VAL A 159 -30.01 5.26 -6.42
N LYS A 160 -31.25 5.15 -6.90
CA LYS A 160 -31.71 5.98 -8.00
C LYS A 160 -31.99 7.40 -7.47
N ALA A 161 -31.20 8.37 -7.89
CA ALA A 161 -31.28 9.75 -7.46
C ALA A 161 -32.22 10.57 -8.35
N ASP A 162 -32.26 10.30 -9.67
CA ASP A 162 -33.15 10.91 -10.65
C ASP A 162 -33.49 9.89 -11.75
N ARG A 163 -34.23 10.34 -12.77
CA ARG A 163 -34.69 9.50 -13.91
C ARG A 163 -33.51 8.83 -14.66
N ASP A 164 -32.39 9.52 -14.76
CA ASP A 164 -31.19 9.17 -15.52
C ASP A 164 -29.95 9.03 -14.66
N THR A 165 -30.06 9.24 -13.34
CA THR A 165 -28.93 9.36 -12.43
C THR A 165 -29.03 8.38 -11.28
N TYR A 166 -27.97 7.63 -11.06
CA TYR A 166 -27.82 6.69 -9.96
C TYR A 166 -26.59 7.05 -9.13
N VAL A 167 -26.71 6.91 -7.81
CA VAL A 167 -25.59 7.01 -6.86
C VAL A 167 -25.21 5.60 -6.46
N TYR A 168 -23.95 5.26 -6.66
CA TYR A 168 -23.38 3.97 -6.34
C TYR A 168 -22.36 4.12 -5.21
N VAL A 169 -22.57 3.42 -4.11
CA VAL A 169 -21.71 3.45 -2.92
C VAL A 169 -21.05 2.09 -2.73
N PHE A 170 -19.73 2.07 -2.60
CA PHE A 170 -18.95 0.83 -2.52
C PHE A 170 -17.65 1.01 -1.72
N GLU A 171 -17.00 -0.09 -1.35
CA GLU A 171 -15.73 -0.05 -0.64
C GLU A 171 -14.53 0.14 -1.59
N GLN A 172 -13.52 0.87 -1.12
CA GLN A 172 -12.30 1.22 -1.87
C GLN A 172 -11.61 0.01 -2.50
N LYS A 173 -11.61 -1.15 -1.84
CA LYS A 173 -11.01 -2.40 -2.37
C LYS A 173 -11.54 -2.81 -3.75
N ASN A 174 -12.78 -2.40 -4.09
CA ASN A 174 -13.39 -2.72 -5.39
C ASN A 174 -13.01 -1.72 -6.49
N LEU A 175 -12.47 -0.54 -6.12
CA LEU A 175 -12.18 0.52 -7.08
C LEU A 175 -11.11 0.12 -8.10
N GLU A 176 -10.05 -0.57 -7.66
CA GLU A 176 -8.98 -1.00 -8.56
C GLU A 176 -9.49 -2.03 -9.58
N LYS A 177 -10.29 -3.00 -9.15
CA LYS A 177 -10.93 -3.96 -10.04
C LYS A 177 -11.80 -3.25 -11.09
N ILE A 178 -12.64 -2.30 -10.65
CA ILE A 178 -13.51 -1.53 -11.56
C ILE A 178 -12.69 -0.76 -12.60
N LYS A 179 -11.54 -0.19 -12.22
CA LYS A 179 -10.63 0.51 -13.13
C LYS A 179 -9.94 -0.43 -14.10
N GLU A 180 -9.46 -1.58 -13.63
CA GLU A 180 -8.82 -2.61 -14.47
C GLU A 180 -9.78 -3.13 -15.54
N GLU A 181 -11.04 -3.32 -15.19
CA GLU A 181 -12.13 -3.69 -16.10
C GLU A 181 -12.59 -2.52 -16.99
N LYS A 182 -11.95 -1.35 -16.88
CA LYS A 182 -12.27 -0.14 -17.65
C LYS A 182 -13.73 0.25 -17.58
N PHE A 183 -14.37 0.05 -16.42
CA PHE A 183 -15.79 0.31 -16.24
C PHE A 183 -16.67 -0.45 -17.25
N ALA A 184 -16.50 -1.77 -17.34
CA ALA A 184 -17.18 -2.65 -18.32
C ALA A 184 -18.71 -2.47 -18.39
N ILE A 185 -19.33 -1.95 -17.33
CA ILE A 185 -20.75 -1.59 -17.31
C ILE A 185 -21.14 -0.60 -18.41
N LEU A 186 -20.23 0.32 -18.79
CA LEU A 186 -20.48 1.30 -19.85
C LEU A 186 -20.71 0.62 -21.20
N ASP A 187 -19.91 -0.40 -21.53
CA ASP A 187 -20.06 -1.15 -22.78
C ASP A 187 -21.32 -2.02 -22.75
N SER A 188 -21.64 -2.62 -21.61
CA SER A 188 -22.86 -3.40 -21.43
C SER A 188 -24.11 -2.58 -21.69
N ILE A 189 -24.19 -1.38 -21.09
CA ILE A 189 -25.34 -0.48 -21.30
C ILE A 189 -25.38 0.05 -22.73
N LYS A 190 -24.25 0.42 -23.31
CA LYS A 190 -24.16 0.92 -24.68
C LYS A 190 -24.66 -0.08 -25.72
N ASN A 191 -24.49 -1.38 -25.47
CA ASN A 191 -24.99 -2.45 -26.32
C ASN A 191 -26.51 -2.67 -26.19
N LEU A 192 -27.12 -2.25 -25.08
CA LEU A 192 -28.57 -2.34 -24.90
C LEU A 192 -29.32 -1.19 -25.57
N VAL A 193 -28.68 -0.06 -25.79
CA VAL A 193 -29.28 1.18 -26.29
C VAL A 193 -29.09 1.37 -27.80
N ARG A 194 -28.27 0.49 -28.43
CA ARG A 194 -28.11 0.45 -29.89
C ARG A 194 -29.22 -0.33 -30.55
#